data_f928dc8c6dcfc56987f030f42e17b85e
#
_entry.id   f928dc8c6dcfc56987f030f42e17b85e
#
_cell.length_a   1.000
_cell.length_b   1.000
_cell.length_c   1.000
_cell.angle_alpha   90.00
_cell.angle_beta   90.00
_cell.angle_gamma   90.00
#
_symmetry.space_group_name_H-M   'P 1'
#
loop_
_entity.id
_entity.type
_entity.pdbx_description
1 polymer ?
#
loop_
_entity_poly.entity_id
_entity_poly.type
_entity_poly.pdbx_seq_one_letter_code
_entity_poly.pdbx_strand_id
1 'polypeptide(L)'
;MINASVAGVIQEAGRHPEQIEEIYGGLNGILGILNEDLIDLQEEKRTAIEGLKHTPAAALGTCRYKIDFKNKAERAAREMDRLFQVFQAHNIRYFFYAGGNDSQDTAHKIHEEAIKRGHEMRIIGVPKTIDNDLPHTDHCPGYGSVIKYNATTVMEIAADVGSMATDDGSCCIIEVMGRGAGWIAAGTALAKRRPTDAPHVILMPEVPFEQDKFLVRVRETAAALKYCIVVVGEGLKNAAGEEIAADKTRLDAFGHPVLSGAGERLGDIVEESLRLKTRTVKLGYAQRAAAHCASETDVEEAAACGEAAVRAAVHGRSGYMVKLVRLQNNPYKWTTDLQPLDDIANVEHLIPRDWISEDGFLPNEKFIEYAHPLIEGELLLPDEGGLPKFVVLAKVPVEKKLPSRVRSGETDLIRRT
;
A
#
# COMPACT_ATOMS: atom_id res chain seq x y z
N MET A 1 0.03 -8.28 2.69
CA MET A 1 -0.26 -8.54 1.25
C MET A 1 0.99 -8.80 0.40
N ILE A 2 2.07 -8.02 0.48
CA ILE A 2 3.25 -8.29 -0.38
C ILE A 2 3.78 -9.73 -0.25
N ASN A 3 3.78 -10.29 0.96
CA ASN A 3 4.16 -11.67 1.19
C ASN A 3 3.20 -12.67 0.55
N ALA A 4 1.91 -12.39 0.52
CA ALA A 4 0.91 -13.24 -0.14
C ALA A 4 1.12 -13.23 -1.67
N SER A 5 1.39 -12.06 -2.26
CA SER A 5 1.76 -11.98 -3.68
C SER A 5 3.04 -12.75 -4.00
N VAL A 6 4.07 -12.61 -3.15
CA VAL A 6 5.33 -13.35 -3.29
C VAL A 6 5.11 -14.87 -3.18
N ALA A 7 4.27 -15.31 -2.22
CA ALA A 7 3.90 -16.72 -2.10
C ALA A 7 3.21 -17.25 -3.38
N GLY A 8 2.29 -16.45 -3.94
CA GLY A 8 1.63 -16.78 -5.21
C GLY A 8 2.63 -16.93 -6.37
N VAL A 9 3.59 -16.00 -6.49
CA VAL A 9 4.65 -16.08 -7.51
C VAL A 9 5.47 -17.36 -7.33
N ILE A 10 5.95 -17.65 -6.12
CA ILE A 10 6.81 -18.82 -5.86
C ILE A 10 6.05 -20.12 -6.12
N GLN A 11 4.80 -20.22 -5.62
CA GLN A 11 3.98 -21.41 -5.76
C GLN A 11 3.63 -21.70 -7.22
N GLU A 12 3.27 -20.67 -7.99
CA GLU A 12 2.96 -20.85 -9.40
C GLU A 12 4.21 -21.12 -10.24
N ALA A 13 5.34 -20.43 -9.98
CA ALA A 13 6.60 -20.69 -10.67
C ALA A 13 7.05 -22.15 -10.49
N GLY A 14 6.90 -22.71 -9.30
CA GLY A 14 7.20 -24.12 -9.03
C GLY A 14 6.31 -25.13 -9.78
N ARG A 15 5.21 -24.70 -10.39
CA ARG A 15 4.35 -25.55 -11.26
C ARG A 15 4.83 -25.61 -12.70
N HIS A 16 5.84 -24.81 -13.06
CA HIS A 16 6.37 -24.71 -14.43
C HIS A 16 7.87 -25.09 -14.51
N PRO A 17 8.30 -26.27 -14.00
CA PRO A 17 9.72 -26.63 -13.94
C PRO A 17 10.38 -26.78 -15.31
N GLU A 18 9.60 -27.00 -16.37
CA GLU A 18 10.09 -27.07 -17.76
C GLU A 18 10.58 -25.71 -18.30
N GLN A 19 10.14 -24.60 -17.69
CA GLN A 19 10.40 -23.23 -18.14
C GLN A 19 11.13 -22.41 -17.09
N ILE A 20 10.97 -22.75 -15.81
CA ILE A 20 11.55 -22.06 -14.65
C ILE A 20 12.30 -23.08 -13.82
N GLU A 21 13.63 -23.12 -13.99
CA GLU A 21 14.51 -24.07 -13.29
C GLU A 21 14.82 -23.58 -11.87
N GLU A 22 15.04 -22.27 -11.71
CA GLU A 22 15.47 -21.64 -10.45
C GLU A 22 14.60 -20.42 -10.12
N ILE A 23 14.31 -20.24 -8.83
CA ILE A 23 13.47 -19.15 -8.34
C ILE A 23 14.26 -18.32 -7.33
N TYR A 24 14.60 -17.08 -7.69
CA TYR A 24 15.39 -16.21 -6.86
C TYR A 24 14.57 -15.06 -6.27
N GLY A 25 14.89 -14.67 -5.04
CA GLY A 25 14.36 -13.50 -4.37
C GLY A 25 15.43 -12.41 -4.25
N GLY A 26 15.17 -11.22 -4.81
CA GLY A 26 16.01 -10.05 -4.58
C GLY A 26 15.75 -9.43 -3.21
N LEU A 27 16.76 -9.36 -2.33
CA LEU A 27 16.63 -8.78 -1.00
C LEU A 27 16.56 -7.25 -1.07
N ASN A 28 15.56 -6.67 -0.37
CA ASN A 28 15.29 -5.24 -0.39
C ASN A 28 14.98 -4.68 -1.79
N GLY A 29 14.15 -5.41 -2.56
CA GLY A 29 13.65 -5.00 -3.85
C GLY A 29 14.77 -4.79 -4.89
N ILE A 30 14.69 -3.71 -5.68
CA ILE A 30 15.63 -3.46 -6.77
C ILE A 30 17.09 -3.29 -6.29
N LEU A 31 17.31 -2.87 -5.04
CA LEU A 31 18.65 -2.78 -4.48
C LEU A 31 19.31 -4.14 -4.35
N GLY A 32 18.55 -5.17 -4.02
CA GLY A 32 19.05 -6.55 -3.96
C GLY A 32 19.59 -7.00 -5.30
N ILE A 33 18.88 -6.70 -6.39
CA ILE A 33 19.33 -7.04 -7.74
C ILE A 33 20.58 -6.23 -8.11
N LEU A 34 20.58 -4.92 -7.88
CA LEU A 34 21.74 -4.06 -8.15
C LEU A 34 23.00 -4.52 -7.40
N ASN A 35 22.84 -5.02 -6.19
CA ASN A 35 23.94 -5.50 -5.35
C ASN A 35 24.23 -7.00 -5.53
N GLU A 36 23.39 -7.69 -6.32
CA GLU A 36 23.45 -9.16 -6.48
C GLU A 36 23.23 -9.88 -5.12
N ASP A 37 22.37 -9.29 -4.28
CA ASP A 37 21.93 -9.89 -3.01
C ASP A 37 20.67 -10.73 -3.28
N LEU A 38 20.89 -11.88 -3.91
CA LEU A 38 19.84 -12.84 -4.28
C LEU A 38 19.81 -14.01 -3.29
N ILE A 39 18.63 -14.55 -3.05
CA ILE A 39 18.43 -15.77 -2.28
C ILE A 39 17.72 -16.82 -3.12
N ASP A 40 18.04 -18.08 -2.87
CA ASP A 40 17.38 -19.22 -3.49
C ASP A 40 16.07 -19.52 -2.73
N LEU A 41 14.94 -19.34 -3.41
CA LEU A 41 13.61 -19.58 -2.84
C LEU A 41 13.17 -21.04 -2.92
N GLN A 42 13.89 -21.89 -3.64
CA GLN A 42 13.64 -23.33 -3.68
C GLN A 42 14.24 -24.05 -2.45
N GLU A 43 15.24 -23.44 -1.80
CA GLU A 43 15.78 -23.90 -0.51
C GLU A 43 14.85 -23.60 0.67
N GLU A 44 13.79 -22.82 0.46
CA GLU A 44 12.82 -22.53 1.50
C GLU A 44 11.85 -23.70 1.72
N LYS A 45 11.52 -23.96 2.99
CA LYS A 45 10.52 -24.98 3.29
C LYS A 45 9.16 -24.60 2.70
N ARG A 46 8.47 -25.54 2.09
CA ARG A 46 7.12 -25.33 1.55
C ARG A 46 6.17 -24.71 2.59
N THR A 47 6.24 -25.15 3.85
CA THR A 47 5.43 -24.60 4.94
C THR A 47 5.79 -23.16 5.26
N ALA A 48 7.04 -22.72 5.03
CA ALA A 48 7.42 -21.32 5.18
C ALA A 48 6.84 -20.46 4.07
N ILE A 49 6.87 -20.95 2.82
CA ILE A 49 6.24 -20.25 1.68
C ILE A 49 4.71 -20.13 1.88
N GLU A 50 4.05 -21.20 2.30
CA GLU A 50 2.61 -21.17 2.63
C GLU A 50 2.32 -20.19 3.78
N GLY A 51 3.15 -20.18 4.81
CA GLY A 51 3.03 -19.28 5.95
C GLY A 51 3.26 -17.80 5.65
N LEU A 52 3.84 -17.45 4.49
CA LEU A 52 3.98 -16.05 4.06
C LEU A 52 2.63 -15.32 3.96
N LYS A 53 1.56 -16.02 3.59
CA LYS A 53 0.21 -15.46 3.51
C LYS A 53 -0.31 -14.94 4.86
N HIS A 54 0.21 -15.49 5.97
CA HIS A 54 -0.16 -15.13 7.33
C HIS A 54 0.88 -14.23 8.03
N THR A 55 1.96 -13.90 7.32
CA THR A 55 3.08 -13.14 7.89
C THR A 55 3.06 -11.70 7.37
N PRO A 56 3.01 -10.70 8.25
CA PRO A 56 2.98 -9.29 7.84
C PRO A 56 4.31 -8.82 7.22
N ALA A 57 4.31 -7.59 6.73
CA ALA A 57 5.44 -6.90 6.12
C ALA A 57 5.93 -7.57 4.82
N ALA A 58 7.25 -7.57 4.58
CA ALA A 58 7.86 -8.11 3.37
C ALA A 58 9.05 -9.01 3.74
N ALA A 59 8.90 -10.31 3.58
CA ALA A 59 9.92 -11.29 3.94
C ALA A 59 11.22 -11.11 3.15
N LEU A 60 11.14 -10.65 1.90
CA LEU A 60 12.30 -10.29 1.08
C LEU A 60 12.85 -8.88 1.37
N GLY A 61 12.24 -8.14 2.30
CA GLY A 61 12.55 -6.74 2.55
C GLY A 61 11.98 -5.80 1.51
N THR A 62 12.11 -4.51 1.76
CA THR A 62 11.71 -3.43 0.85
C THR A 62 12.80 -2.37 0.78
N CYS A 63 12.76 -1.52 -0.23
CA CYS A 63 13.59 -0.32 -0.27
C CYS A 63 12.76 0.90 -0.68
N ARG A 64 13.19 2.07 -0.21
CA ARG A 64 12.75 3.37 -0.72
C ARG A 64 13.80 3.89 -1.70
N TYR A 65 13.93 3.18 -2.83
CA TYR A 65 14.91 3.49 -3.86
C TYR A 65 14.23 3.58 -5.22
N LYS A 66 14.46 4.68 -5.90
CA LYS A 66 13.97 4.92 -7.26
C LYS A 66 15.16 5.17 -8.18
N ILE A 67 15.20 4.50 -9.32
CA ILE A 67 16.16 4.83 -10.38
C ILE A 67 15.68 6.13 -11.02
N ASP A 68 16.46 7.21 -10.84
CA ASP A 68 16.06 8.56 -11.26
C ASP A 68 16.50 8.84 -12.70
N PHE A 69 15.63 8.53 -13.64
CA PHE A 69 15.87 8.74 -15.06
C PHE A 69 15.75 10.21 -15.48
N LYS A 70 15.06 11.04 -14.71
CA LYS A 70 14.82 12.46 -15.04
C LYS A 70 15.99 13.35 -14.63
N ASN A 71 16.48 13.21 -13.40
CA ASN A 71 17.45 14.14 -12.84
C ASN A 71 18.87 13.56 -12.80
N LYS A 72 19.03 12.23 -12.89
CA LYS A 72 20.31 11.52 -12.77
C LYS A 72 20.51 10.51 -13.92
N ALA A 73 20.33 10.94 -15.14
CA ALA A 73 20.28 10.07 -16.34
C ALA A 73 21.54 9.16 -16.47
N GLU A 74 22.76 9.69 -16.26
CA GLU A 74 24.00 8.90 -16.34
C GLU A 74 24.07 7.83 -15.24
N ARG A 75 23.60 8.15 -14.03
CA ARG A 75 23.52 7.18 -12.94
C ARG A 75 22.48 6.12 -13.26
N ALA A 76 21.30 6.52 -13.73
CA ALA A 76 20.24 5.62 -14.12
C ALA A 76 20.70 4.66 -15.23
N ALA A 77 21.46 5.14 -16.22
CA ALA A 77 22.02 4.31 -17.27
C ALA A 77 23.00 3.25 -16.69
N ARG A 78 23.92 3.66 -15.82
CA ARG A 78 24.85 2.71 -15.13
C ARG A 78 24.11 1.69 -14.27
N GLU A 79 23.04 2.10 -13.59
CA GLU A 79 22.22 1.19 -12.78
C GLU A 79 21.43 0.22 -13.65
N MET A 80 20.90 0.67 -14.76
CA MET A 80 20.26 -0.19 -15.74
C MET A 80 21.26 -1.20 -16.34
N ASP A 81 22.47 -0.77 -16.70
CA ASP A 81 23.54 -1.66 -17.15
C ASP A 81 23.85 -2.74 -16.09
N ARG A 82 23.94 -2.33 -14.82
CA ARG A 82 24.19 -3.27 -13.72
C ARG A 82 23.06 -4.30 -13.55
N LEU A 83 21.78 -3.87 -13.64
CA LEU A 83 20.64 -4.77 -13.58
C LEU A 83 20.73 -5.85 -14.68
N PHE A 84 21.00 -5.44 -15.92
CA PHE A 84 21.11 -6.37 -17.05
C PHE A 84 22.34 -7.29 -16.94
N GLN A 85 23.47 -6.81 -16.39
CA GLN A 85 24.60 -7.68 -16.06
C GLN A 85 24.20 -8.78 -15.07
N VAL A 86 23.46 -8.44 -14.01
CA VAL A 86 22.96 -9.43 -13.03
C VAL A 86 21.98 -10.38 -13.69
N PHE A 87 21.02 -9.88 -14.47
CA PHE A 87 20.06 -10.72 -15.19
C PHE A 87 20.76 -11.72 -16.13
N GLN A 88 21.79 -11.28 -16.85
CA GLN A 88 22.56 -12.14 -17.73
C GLN A 88 23.40 -13.17 -16.96
N ALA A 89 24.09 -12.72 -15.90
CA ALA A 89 24.96 -13.59 -15.11
C ALA A 89 24.20 -14.75 -14.45
N HIS A 90 22.97 -14.50 -14.01
CA HIS A 90 22.08 -15.49 -13.39
C HIS A 90 21.03 -16.06 -14.33
N ASN A 91 21.12 -15.80 -15.64
CA ASN A 91 20.17 -16.28 -16.65
C ASN A 91 18.71 -15.97 -16.31
N ILE A 92 18.42 -14.80 -15.73
CA ILE A 92 17.06 -14.39 -15.38
C ILE A 92 16.25 -14.16 -16.65
N ARG A 93 15.17 -14.90 -16.80
CA ARG A 93 14.25 -14.84 -17.94
C ARG A 93 12.87 -14.31 -17.57
N TYR A 94 12.54 -14.36 -16.30
CA TYR A 94 11.26 -13.92 -15.75
C TYR A 94 11.52 -12.94 -14.61
N PHE A 95 10.90 -11.79 -14.63
CA PHE A 95 11.05 -10.78 -13.59
C PHE A 95 9.67 -10.30 -13.14
N PHE A 96 9.39 -10.50 -11.85
CA PHE A 96 8.15 -10.10 -11.20
C PHE A 96 8.46 -9.01 -10.18
N TYR A 97 7.81 -7.83 -10.34
CA TYR A 97 8.07 -6.72 -9.44
C TYR A 97 6.80 -6.29 -8.73
N ALA A 98 6.71 -6.62 -7.42
CA ALA A 98 5.56 -6.28 -6.59
C ALA A 98 5.71 -4.89 -5.96
N GLY A 99 4.75 -4.01 -6.19
CA GLY A 99 4.77 -2.67 -5.60
C GLY A 99 3.74 -1.71 -6.18
N GLY A 100 3.81 -0.45 -5.72
CA GLY A 100 2.98 0.66 -6.18
C GLY A 100 3.54 1.34 -7.43
N ASN A 101 3.07 2.56 -7.69
CA ASN A 101 3.36 3.35 -8.89
C ASN A 101 4.84 3.38 -9.30
N ASP A 102 5.76 3.70 -8.37
CA ASP A 102 7.20 3.76 -8.66
C ASP A 102 7.80 2.41 -9.05
N SER A 103 7.26 1.31 -8.51
CA SER A 103 7.71 -0.04 -8.88
C SER A 103 7.21 -0.42 -10.26
N GLN A 104 5.98 -0.05 -10.61
CA GLN A 104 5.41 -0.30 -11.93
C GLN A 104 6.15 0.54 -13.02
N ASP A 105 6.47 1.81 -12.74
CA ASP A 105 7.31 2.64 -13.61
C ASP A 105 8.71 2.04 -13.83
N THR A 106 9.31 1.49 -12.76
CA THR A 106 10.61 0.80 -12.88
C THR A 106 10.49 -0.49 -13.71
N ALA A 107 9.44 -1.29 -13.51
CA ALA A 107 9.19 -2.50 -14.30
C ALA A 107 8.98 -2.17 -15.79
N HIS A 108 8.25 -1.08 -16.09
CA HIS A 108 8.06 -0.57 -17.45
C HIS A 108 9.40 -0.24 -18.11
N LYS A 109 10.24 0.53 -17.44
CA LYS A 109 11.56 0.93 -17.96
C LYS A 109 12.52 -0.24 -18.16
N ILE A 110 12.48 -1.25 -17.27
CA ILE A 110 13.23 -2.49 -17.46
C ILE A 110 12.71 -3.24 -18.69
N HIS A 111 11.40 -3.26 -18.91
CA HIS A 111 10.80 -3.88 -20.09
C HIS A 111 11.27 -3.21 -21.39
N GLU A 112 11.18 -1.88 -21.47
CA GLU A 112 11.65 -1.13 -22.64
C GLU A 112 13.13 -1.38 -22.91
N GLU A 113 13.95 -1.38 -21.88
CA GLU A 113 15.39 -1.58 -22.00
C GLU A 113 15.74 -3.03 -22.40
N ALA A 114 14.98 -4.02 -21.92
CA ALA A 114 15.12 -5.41 -22.36
C ALA A 114 14.90 -5.54 -23.89
N ILE A 115 13.87 -4.88 -24.42
CA ILE A 115 13.60 -4.84 -25.87
C ILE A 115 14.77 -4.20 -26.62
N LYS A 116 15.23 -3.02 -26.17
CA LYS A 116 16.34 -2.29 -26.83
C LYS A 116 17.63 -3.12 -26.88
N ARG A 117 17.90 -3.90 -25.82
CA ARG A 117 19.10 -4.76 -25.72
C ARG A 117 18.93 -6.11 -26.43
N GLY A 118 17.74 -6.44 -26.92
CA GLY A 118 17.44 -7.78 -27.43
C GLY A 118 17.59 -8.87 -26.36
N HIS A 119 17.44 -8.50 -25.07
CA HIS A 119 17.51 -9.46 -23.96
C HIS A 119 16.14 -10.13 -23.78
N GLU A 120 16.10 -11.43 -24.06
CA GLU A 120 14.86 -12.19 -23.94
C GLU A 120 14.47 -12.36 -22.47
N MET A 121 13.48 -11.59 -22.03
CA MET A 121 13.01 -11.56 -20.66
C MET A 121 11.52 -11.21 -20.60
N ARG A 122 10.79 -11.78 -19.66
CA ARG A 122 9.39 -11.47 -19.40
C ARG A 122 9.27 -10.68 -18.12
N ILE A 123 8.76 -9.46 -18.20
CA ILE A 123 8.61 -8.53 -17.08
C ILE A 123 7.12 -8.33 -16.81
N ILE A 124 6.65 -8.67 -15.60
CA ILE A 124 5.27 -8.48 -15.17
C ILE A 124 5.27 -7.76 -13.82
N GLY A 125 4.52 -6.66 -13.75
CA GLY A 125 4.22 -5.97 -12.50
C GLY A 125 3.15 -6.70 -11.69
N VAL A 126 3.33 -6.74 -10.38
CA VAL A 126 2.33 -7.26 -9.43
C VAL A 126 1.83 -6.10 -8.59
N PRO A 127 0.53 -5.76 -8.62
CA PRO A 127 0.00 -4.61 -7.90
C PRO A 127 0.11 -4.81 -6.40
N LYS A 128 0.58 -3.80 -5.67
CA LYS A 128 0.57 -3.77 -4.20
C LYS A 128 0.72 -2.34 -3.71
N THR A 129 -0.33 -1.80 -3.12
CA THR A 129 -0.31 -0.57 -2.32
C THR A 129 -1.53 -0.54 -1.41
N ILE A 130 -1.39 -0.01 -0.20
CA ILE A 130 -2.55 0.24 0.68
C ILE A 130 -3.31 1.49 0.27
N ASP A 131 -2.67 2.39 -0.49
CA ASP A 131 -3.23 3.69 -0.86
C ASP A 131 -4.31 3.59 -1.94
N ASN A 132 -4.44 2.41 -2.59
CA ASN A 132 -5.42 2.14 -3.65
C ASN A 132 -5.33 3.12 -4.83
N ASP A 133 -4.13 3.59 -5.12
CA ASP A 133 -3.84 4.70 -6.03
C ASP A 133 -3.38 4.25 -7.43
N LEU A 134 -3.28 2.94 -7.70
CA LEU A 134 -2.96 2.43 -9.04
C LEU A 134 -4.18 2.49 -9.95
N PRO A 135 -4.04 3.07 -11.17
CA PRO A 135 -5.14 3.12 -12.12
C PRO A 135 -5.37 1.77 -12.80
N HIS A 136 -6.51 1.64 -13.47
CA HIS A 136 -6.89 0.50 -14.32
C HIS A 136 -7.03 -0.86 -13.62
N THR A 137 -6.95 -0.93 -12.31
CA THR A 137 -7.36 -2.08 -11.50
C THR A 137 -8.58 -1.72 -10.67
N ASP A 138 -9.44 -2.68 -10.33
CA ASP A 138 -10.59 -2.40 -9.46
C ASP A 138 -10.13 -1.82 -8.13
N HIS A 139 -9.16 -2.47 -7.51
CA HIS A 139 -8.48 -2.03 -6.30
C HIS A 139 -7.09 -2.67 -6.23
N CYS A 140 -6.31 -2.28 -5.20
CA CYS A 140 -4.96 -2.78 -5.00
C CYS A 140 -4.90 -3.75 -3.82
N PRO A 141 -4.23 -4.91 -3.95
CA PRO A 141 -3.95 -5.76 -2.80
C PRO A 141 -3.22 -5.01 -1.67
N GLY A 142 -3.79 -5.08 -0.48
CA GLY A 142 -3.40 -4.31 0.71
C GLY A 142 -4.46 -3.33 1.16
N TYR A 143 -5.29 -2.84 0.25
CA TYR A 143 -6.35 -1.88 0.54
C TYR A 143 -7.47 -2.47 1.40
N GLY A 144 -7.98 -3.65 1.07
CA GLY A 144 -9.03 -4.30 1.83
C GLY A 144 -8.66 -4.48 3.31
N SER A 145 -7.46 -4.96 3.58
CA SER A 145 -6.97 -5.17 4.94
C SER A 145 -6.76 -3.86 5.73
N VAL A 146 -6.22 -2.83 5.09
CA VAL A 146 -5.99 -1.55 5.80
C VAL A 146 -7.30 -0.88 6.19
N ILE A 147 -8.31 -0.90 5.32
CA ILE A 147 -9.61 -0.30 5.66
C ILE A 147 -10.38 -1.13 6.68
N LYS A 148 -10.25 -2.48 6.67
CA LYS A 148 -10.81 -3.35 7.72
C LYS A 148 -10.23 -2.99 9.09
N TYR A 149 -8.90 -2.92 9.21
CA TYR A 149 -8.22 -2.53 10.43
C TYR A 149 -8.63 -1.14 10.90
N ASN A 150 -8.62 -0.15 9.99
CA ASN A 150 -8.92 1.22 10.36
C ASN A 150 -10.39 1.39 10.77
N ALA A 151 -11.33 0.76 10.06
CA ALA A 151 -12.74 0.79 10.43
C ALA A 151 -12.98 0.14 11.80
N THR A 152 -12.38 -1.02 12.06
CA THR A 152 -12.44 -1.70 13.36
C THR A 152 -11.89 -0.80 14.47
N THR A 153 -10.71 -0.22 14.27
CA THR A 153 -10.08 0.69 15.24
C THR A 153 -10.93 1.94 15.51
N VAL A 154 -11.56 2.49 14.48
CA VAL A 154 -12.51 3.62 14.66
C VAL A 154 -13.70 3.22 15.51
N MET A 155 -14.27 2.01 15.32
CA MET A 155 -15.36 1.51 16.16
C MET A 155 -14.94 1.37 17.64
N GLU A 156 -13.76 0.82 17.88
CA GLU A 156 -13.23 0.59 19.23
C GLU A 156 -12.93 1.91 19.94
N ILE A 157 -12.24 2.84 19.28
CA ILE A 157 -11.97 4.19 19.78
C ILE A 157 -13.29 4.94 20.05
N ALA A 158 -14.26 4.84 19.14
CA ALA A 158 -15.54 5.50 19.32
C ALA A 158 -16.33 4.95 20.52
N ALA A 159 -16.25 3.65 20.79
CA ALA A 159 -16.87 3.03 21.96
C ALA A 159 -16.23 3.52 23.27
N ASP A 160 -14.90 3.62 23.31
CA ASP A 160 -14.18 4.14 24.47
C ASP A 160 -14.47 5.63 24.70
N VAL A 161 -14.32 6.47 23.67
CA VAL A 161 -14.60 7.91 23.75
C VAL A 161 -16.06 8.18 24.10
N GLY A 162 -16.99 7.44 23.50
CA GLY A 162 -18.43 7.54 23.81
C GLY A 162 -18.75 7.17 25.27
N SER A 163 -18.01 6.24 25.86
CA SER A 163 -18.18 5.87 27.29
C SER A 163 -17.79 6.98 28.26
N MET A 164 -16.94 7.91 27.80
CA MET A 164 -16.49 9.06 28.60
C MET A 164 -17.24 10.36 28.23
N ALA A 165 -18.27 10.28 27.39
CA ALA A 165 -19.01 11.45 26.91
C ALA A 165 -19.71 12.19 28.06
N THR A 166 -19.53 13.51 28.12
CA THR A 166 -20.13 14.43 29.10
C THR A 166 -20.74 15.63 28.41
N ASP A 167 -21.50 16.45 29.15
CA ASP A 167 -22.14 17.64 28.60
C ASP A 167 -21.16 18.70 28.04
N ASP A 168 -19.91 18.67 28.49
CA ASP A 168 -18.86 19.56 27.96
C ASP A 168 -18.46 19.22 26.50
N GLY A 169 -18.77 18.00 26.08
CA GLY A 169 -18.39 17.50 24.77
C GLY A 169 -16.90 17.19 24.63
N SER A 170 -16.55 16.39 23.63
CA SER A 170 -15.15 16.09 23.30
C SER A 170 -14.98 15.80 21.82
N CYS A 171 -13.73 15.87 21.34
CA CYS A 171 -13.37 15.49 19.99
C CYS A 171 -12.22 14.49 20.02
N CYS A 172 -12.27 13.48 19.14
CA CYS A 172 -11.13 12.60 18.88
C CYS A 172 -10.84 12.60 17.39
N ILE A 173 -9.59 12.89 17.03
CA ILE A 173 -9.13 12.97 15.64
C ILE A 173 -8.19 11.79 15.39
N ILE A 174 -8.51 10.99 14.39
CA ILE A 174 -7.75 9.79 14.00
C ILE A 174 -7.06 10.07 12.68
N GLU A 175 -5.73 10.15 12.70
CA GLU A 175 -4.91 10.31 11.49
C GLU A 175 -4.57 8.96 10.89
N VAL A 176 -4.89 8.78 9.60
CA VAL A 176 -4.58 7.57 8.82
C VAL A 176 -3.62 7.90 7.68
N MET A 177 -2.96 6.87 7.15
CA MET A 177 -2.13 6.99 5.95
C MET A 177 -2.99 7.32 4.72
N GLY A 178 -2.33 7.62 3.62
CA GLY A 178 -2.93 8.04 2.35
C GLY A 178 -2.55 9.47 2.03
N ARG A 179 -1.53 9.64 1.17
CA ARG A 179 -0.95 10.95 0.88
C ARG A 179 -1.69 11.70 -0.22
N GLY A 180 -1.83 11.07 -1.39
CA GLY A 180 -2.43 11.69 -2.57
C GLY A 180 -3.92 11.42 -2.70
N ALA A 181 -4.36 10.25 -2.22
CA ALA A 181 -5.72 9.76 -2.35
C ALA A 181 -6.34 9.42 -0.99
N GLY A 182 -7.62 9.70 -0.83
CA GLY A 182 -8.38 9.54 0.41
C GLY A 182 -8.98 8.16 0.64
N TRP A 183 -8.65 7.17 -0.17
CA TRP A 183 -9.23 5.82 -0.10
C TRP A 183 -9.18 5.18 1.29
N ILE A 184 -8.04 5.31 1.99
CA ILE A 184 -7.88 4.76 3.34
C ILE A 184 -8.77 5.47 4.34
N ALA A 185 -8.82 6.80 4.31
CA ALA A 185 -9.68 7.58 5.18
C ALA A 185 -11.16 7.26 4.92
N ALA A 186 -11.58 7.27 3.65
CA ALA A 186 -12.94 6.93 3.23
C ALA A 186 -13.35 5.52 3.67
N GLY A 187 -12.42 4.55 3.62
CA GLY A 187 -12.68 3.17 4.06
C GLY A 187 -13.12 3.06 5.52
N THR A 188 -12.78 4.03 6.37
CA THR A 188 -13.24 4.05 7.76
C THR A 188 -14.76 4.25 7.89
N ALA A 189 -15.42 4.73 6.84
CA ALA A 189 -16.89 4.85 6.82
C ALA A 189 -17.61 3.51 6.96
N LEU A 190 -16.92 2.39 6.67
CA LEU A 190 -17.46 1.04 6.91
C LEU A 190 -17.76 0.75 8.40
N ALA A 191 -17.17 1.52 9.31
CA ALA A 191 -17.49 1.48 10.74
C ALA A 191 -18.91 1.99 11.04
N LYS A 192 -19.48 2.83 10.16
CA LYS A 192 -20.73 3.53 10.36
C LYS A 192 -21.91 2.66 9.90
N ARG A 193 -22.62 2.07 10.85
CA ARG A 193 -23.82 1.23 10.62
C ARG A 193 -25.12 2.01 10.81
N ARG A 194 -25.11 3.07 11.63
CA ARG A 194 -26.25 3.94 11.92
C ARG A 194 -25.85 5.41 11.71
N PRO A 195 -26.77 6.32 11.49
CA PRO A 195 -26.46 7.74 11.29
C PRO A 195 -25.61 8.36 12.41
N THR A 196 -25.78 7.91 13.65
CA THR A 196 -25.09 8.38 14.85
C THR A 196 -23.76 7.69 15.12
N ASP A 197 -23.42 6.64 14.40
CA ASP A 197 -22.16 5.93 14.60
C ASP A 197 -20.98 6.73 14.02
N ALA A 198 -19.81 6.54 14.62
CA ALA A 198 -18.56 7.07 14.10
C ALA A 198 -18.10 6.30 12.83
N PRO A 199 -17.28 6.95 11.99
CA PRO A 199 -16.79 8.32 12.08
C PRO A 199 -17.88 9.33 11.75
N HIS A 200 -17.82 10.52 12.34
CA HIS A 200 -18.81 11.57 12.09
C HIS A 200 -18.36 12.54 11.00
N VAL A 201 -17.06 12.65 10.83
CA VAL A 201 -16.38 13.47 9.81
C VAL A 201 -15.20 12.67 9.24
N ILE A 202 -15.08 12.63 7.95
CA ILE A 202 -13.92 12.08 7.24
C ILE A 202 -13.38 13.17 6.31
N LEU A 203 -12.13 13.56 6.50
CA LEU A 203 -11.46 14.56 5.67
C LEU A 203 -10.53 13.86 4.67
N MET A 204 -10.84 14.02 3.40
CA MET A 204 -10.19 13.35 2.27
C MET A 204 -9.43 14.38 1.42
N PRO A 205 -8.24 14.06 0.88
CA PRO A 205 -7.47 14.98 0.02
C PRO A 205 -8.21 15.47 -1.23
N GLU A 206 -9.19 14.68 -1.71
CA GLU A 206 -10.04 15.02 -2.87
C GLU A 206 -10.99 16.18 -2.62
N VAL A 207 -11.22 16.55 -1.36
CA VAL A 207 -12.09 17.66 -0.96
C VAL A 207 -11.24 18.72 -0.29
N PRO A 208 -11.16 19.95 -0.86
CA PRO A 208 -10.44 21.04 -0.22
C PRO A 208 -10.95 21.31 1.20
N PHE A 209 -10.04 21.38 2.16
CA PHE A 209 -10.37 21.63 3.54
C PHE A 209 -10.86 23.07 3.74
N GLU A 210 -12.05 23.21 4.29
CA GLU A 210 -12.69 24.48 4.68
C GLU A 210 -12.88 24.50 6.19
N GLN A 211 -12.06 25.28 6.90
CA GLN A 211 -12.02 25.30 8.36
C GLN A 211 -13.38 25.64 9.00
N ASP A 212 -14.08 26.63 8.48
CA ASP A 212 -15.36 27.07 9.08
C ASP A 212 -16.44 26.01 8.98
N LYS A 213 -16.56 25.34 7.82
CA LYS A 213 -17.49 24.22 7.64
C LYS A 213 -17.15 23.05 8.55
N PHE A 214 -15.87 22.72 8.67
CA PHE A 214 -15.39 21.68 9.56
C PHE A 214 -15.74 21.97 11.03
N LEU A 215 -15.46 23.20 11.50
CA LEU A 215 -15.77 23.60 12.88
C LEU A 215 -17.27 23.59 13.18
N VAL A 216 -18.11 24.01 12.24
CA VAL A 216 -19.57 23.93 12.37
C VAL A 216 -19.99 22.46 12.54
N ARG A 217 -19.52 21.56 11.68
CA ARG A 217 -19.85 20.14 11.73
C ARG A 217 -19.41 19.46 13.04
N VAL A 218 -18.18 19.73 13.50
CA VAL A 218 -17.67 19.21 14.78
C VAL A 218 -18.50 19.70 15.95
N ARG A 219 -18.83 21.02 15.99
CA ARG A 219 -19.66 21.62 17.05
C ARG A 219 -21.05 20.99 17.13
N GLU A 220 -21.73 20.90 15.98
CA GLU A 220 -23.09 20.32 15.92
C GLU A 220 -23.08 18.86 16.38
N THR A 221 -22.11 18.08 15.91
CA THR A 221 -21.97 16.68 16.29
C THR A 221 -21.69 16.52 17.78
N ALA A 222 -20.73 17.27 18.32
CA ALA A 222 -20.39 17.23 19.73
C ALA A 222 -21.55 17.70 20.63
N ALA A 223 -22.33 18.69 20.19
CA ALA A 223 -23.53 19.13 20.93
C ALA A 223 -24.62 18.02 20.97
N ALA A 224 -24.84 17.34 19.85
CA ALA A 224 -25.87 16.32 19.71
C ALA A 224 -25.50 14.98 20.40
N LEU A 225 -24.25 14.52 20.24
CA LEU A 225 -23.79 13.20 20.65
C LEU A 225 -22.88 13.22 21.88
N LYS A 226 -22.48 14.41 22.35
CA LYS A 226 -21.50 14.63 23.44
C LYS A 226 -20.06 14.26 23.09
N TYR A 227 -19.82 13.78 21.89
CA TYR A 227 -18.49 13.56 21.32
C TYR A 227 -18.52 13.62 19.80
N CYS A 228 -17.36 13.84 19.21
CA CYS A 228 -17.17 13.79 17.76
C CYS A 228 -15.90 12.97 17.42
N ILE A 229 -16.02 12.04 16.49
CA ILE A 229 -14.88 11.30 15.92
C ILE A 229 -14.64 11.82 14.51
N VAL A 230 -13.44 12.32 14.29
CA VAL A 230 -12.97 12.80 13.00
C VAL A 230 -11.88 11.84 12.49
N VAL A 231 -11.95 11.45 11.23
CA VAL A 231 -10.86 10.75 10.55
C VAL A 231 -10.25 11.69 9.52
N VAL A 232 -8.93 11.71 9.41
CA VAL A 232 -8.21 12.54 8.44
C VAL A 232 -7.10 11.74 7.76
N GLY A 233 -6.99 11.86 6.43
CA GLY A 233 -5.83 11.41 5.68
C GLY A 233 -4.64 12.37 5.87
N GLU A 234 -3.43 11.83 5.99
CA GLU A 234 -2.21 12.62 6.22
C GLU A 234 -1.95 13.70 5.14
N GLY A 235 -2.48 13.52 3.93
CA GLY A 235 -2.30 14.41 2.79
C GLY A 235 -3.42 15.44 2.59
N LEU A 236 -4.20 15.78 3.63
CA LEU A 236 -5.27 16.78 3.54
C LEU A 236 -4.77 18.14 3.03
N LYS A 237 -5.48 18.71 2.05
CA LYS A 237 -5.10 19.95 1.35
C LYS A 237 -6.14 21.04 1.57
N ASN A 238 -5.67 22.30 1.59
CA ASN A 238 -6.55 23.48 1.54
C ASN A 238 -7.00 23.79 0.10
N ALA A 239 -7.81 24.81 -0.08
CA ALA A 239 -8.31 25.26 -1.38
C ALA A 239 -7.19 25.75 -2.35
N ALA A 240 -6.02 26.10 -1.83
CA ALA A 240 -4.83 26.44 -2.63
C ALA A 240 -4.03 25.20 -3.06
N GLY A 241 -4.47 23.99 -2.69
CA GLY A 241 -3.75 22.73 -2.95
C GLY A 241 -2.55 22.51 -2.03
N GLU A 242 -2.38 23.30 -0.97
CA GLU A 242 -1.30 23.12 -0.01
C GLU A 242 -1.71 22.13 1.09
N GLU A 243 -0.82 21.18 1.40
CA GLU A 243 -1.00 20.24 2.50
C GLU A 243 -0.99 20.97 3.84
N ILE A 244 -2.04 20.80 4.65
CA ILE A 244 -2.21 21.56 5.93
C ILE A 244 -1.18 21.18 7.00
N ALA A 245 -0.52 20.04 6.84
CA ALA A 245 0.47 19.48 7.76
C ALA A 245 1.87 19.33 7.16
N ALA A 246 2.15 19.96 6.00
CA ALA A 246 3.45 19.85 5.36
C ALA A 246 4.54 20.58 6.15
N ASP A 247 5.51 19.85 6.66
CA ASP A 247 6.76 20.43 7.15
C ASP A 247 7.69 20.69 5.96
N LYS A 248 7.62 21.90 5.41
CA LYS A 248 8.45 22.32 4.25
C LYS A 248 9.96 22.34 4.56
N THR A 249 10.36 22.22 5.83
CA THR A 249 11.79 22.18 6.24
C THR A 249 12.39 20.79 6.18
N ARG A 250 11.56 19.74 6.11
CA ARG A 250 11.99 18.34 6.07
C ARG A 250 11.47 17.66 4.80
N LEU A 251 12.38 17.02 4.07
CA LEU A 251 12.04 16.27 2.87
C LEU A 251 12.23 14.77 3.11
N ASP A 252 11.34 13.96 2.52
CA ASP A 252 11.48 12.51 2.51
C ASP A 252 12.54 12.05 1.50
N ALA A 253 12.78 10.73 1.41
CA ALA A 253 13.76 10.14 0.50
C ALA A 253 13.47 10.40 -0.99
N PHE A 254 12.26 10.86 -1.32
CA PHE A 254 11.82 11.17 -2.68
C PHE A 254 11.78 12.68 -2.97
N GLY A 255 12.14 13.50 -1.97
CA GLY A 255 12.18 14.97 -2.09
C GLY A 255 10.83 15.66 -1.87
N HIS A 256 9.85 14.97 -1.29
CA HIS A 256 8.58 15.59 -0.91
C HIS A 256 8.63 16.08 0.54
N PRO A 257 7.90 17.16 0.90
CA PRO A 257 7.76 17.58 2.29
C PRO A 257 7.28 16.43 3.18
N VAL A 258 7.88 16.30 4.36
CA VAL A 258 7.43 15.31 5.33
C VAL A 258 6.06 15.72 5.83
N LEU A 259 5.09 14.81 5.69
CA LEU A 259 3.76 15.00 6.26
C LEU A 259 3.78 14.47 7.69
N SER A 260 3.39 15.31 8.62
CA SER A 260 3.20 14.89 10.00
C SER A 260 2.23 15.83 10.70
N GLY A 261 1.28 15.26 11.43
CA GLY A 261 0.46 16.04 12.32
C GLY A 261 -0.75 16.72 11.69
N ALA A 262 -1.34 16.18 10.62
CA ALA A 262 -2.64 16.64 10.13
C ALA A 262 -3.68 16.54 11.25
N GLY A 263 -3.67 15.43 11.99
CA GLY A 263 -4.52 15.24 13.16
C GLY A 263 -4.23 16.22 14.27
N GLU A 264 -2.95 16.44 14.61
CA GLU A 264 -2.53 17.39 15.65
C GLU A 264 -2.94 18.83 15.26
N ARG A 265 -2.69 19.22 13.98
CA ARG A 265 -3.07 20.56 13.51
C ARG A 265 -4.58 20.79 13.58
N LEU A 266 -5.37 19.79 13.21
CA LEU A 266 -6.84 19.87 13.36
C LEU A 266 -7.25 19.89 14.83
N GLY A 267 -6.55 19.17 15.70
CA GLY A 267 -6.75 19.18 17.14
C GLY A 267 -6.61 20.59 17.72
N ASP A 268 -5.49 21.27 17.40
CA ASP A 268 -5.25 22.65 17.81
C ASP A 268 -6.38 23.57 17.34
N ILE A 269 -6.80 23.46 16.08
CA ILE A 269 -7.89 24.27 15.51
C ILE A 269 -9.21 24.06 16.27
N VAL A 270 -9.54 22.80 16.64
CA VAL A 270 -10.76 22.50 17.39
C VAL A 270 -10.66 23.03 18.83
N GLU A 271 -9.56 22.84 19.53
CA GLU A 271 -9.37 23.32 20.90
C GLU A 271 -9.40 24.84 20.99
N GLU A 272 -8.68 25.53 20.10
CA GLU A 272 -8.63 26.98 20.06
C GLU A 272 -9.99 27.63 19.73
N SER A 273 -10.70 27.04 18.74
CA SER A 273 -11.94 27.64 18.21
C SER A 273 -13.20 27.23 18.97
N LEU A 274 -13.27 25.98 19.43
CA LEU A 274 -14.49 25.41 20.04
C LEU A 274 -14.34 25.15 21.54
N ARG A 275 -13.13 25.18 22.07
CA ARG A 275 -12.80 24.83 23.47
C ARG A 275 -13.24 23.40 23.86
N LEU A 276 -13.36 22.53 22.86
CA LEU A 276 -13.63 21.11 23.08
C LEU A 276 -12.32 20.40 23.45
N LYS A 277 -12.36 19.57 24.49
CA LYS A 277 -11.24 18.70 24.81
C LYS A 277 -10.98 17.75 23.64
N THR A 278 -9.80 17.88 23.03
CA THR A 278 -9.46 17.11 21.84
C THR A 278 -8.33 16.12 22.10
N ARG A 279 -8.41 14.95 21.52
CA ARG A 279 -7.36 13.93 21.51
C ARG A 279 -7.02 13.56 20.08
N THR A 280 -5.75 13.32 19.81
CA THR A 280 -5.28 12.87 18.49
C THR A 280 -4.69 11.49 18.61
N VAL A 281 -5.06 10.63 17.66
CA VAL A 281 -4.54 9.25 17.52
C VAL A 281 -3.98 9.12 16.12
N LYS A 282 -2.69 8.73 16.04
CA LYS A 282 -2.04 8.44 14.77
C LYS A 282 -1.84 6.93 14.65
N LEU A 283 -2.50 6.29 13.67
CA LEU A 283 -2.42 4.83 13.52
C LEU A 283 -1.06 4.35 12.99
N GLY A 284 -0.34 5.20 12.29
CA GLY A 284 1.05 4.97 11.90
C GLY A 284 1.28 3.62 11.20
N TYR A 285 2.37 2.93 11.55
CA TYR A 285 2.73 1.67 10.92
C TYR A 285 1.82 0.49 11.29
N ALA A 286 1.07 0.56 12.38
CA ALA A 286 0.18 -0.53 12.80
C ALA A 286 -0.79 -0.90 11.68
N GLN A 287 -1.41 0.07 11.02
CA GLN A 287 -2.36 -0.15 9.92
C GLN A 287 -1.76 -0.88 8.71
N ARG A 288 -0.43 -0.83 8.52
CA ARG A 288 0.26 -1.53 7.42
C ARG A 288 0.61 -2.98 7.74
N ALA A 289 0.59 -3.37 9.00
CA ALA A 289 1.15 -4.62 9.47
C ALA A 289 0.20 -5.42 10.37
N ALA A 290 -1.06 -4.99 10.50
CA ALA A 290 -2.06 -5.61 11.36
C ALA A 290 -2.58 -6.95 10.80
N ALA A 291 -1.73 -7.97 10.75
CA ALA A 291 -2.09 -9.29 10.23
C ALA A 291 -3.31 -9.90 10.96
N HIS A 292 -3.49 -9.60 12.25
CA HIS A 292 -4.62 -10.07 13.07
C HIS A 292 -5.99 -9.50 12.63
N CYS A 293 -5.99 -8.48 11.79
CA CYS A 293 -7.20 -7.87 11.24
C CYS A 293 -7.16 -7.83 9.69
N ALA A 294 -6.40 -8.74 9.07
CA ALA A 294 -6.34 -8.82 7.62
C ALA A 294 -7.67 -9.38 7.06
N SER A 295 -8.05 -8.91 5.88
CA SER A 295 -9.15 -9.47 5.11
C SER A 295 -8.67 -10.74 4.39
N GLU A 296 -9.43 -11.83 4.51
CA GLU A 296 -9.17 -13.07 3.76
C GLU A 296 -9.25 -12.82 2.24
N THR A 297 -10.29 -12.09 1.80
CA THR A 297 -10.46 -11.66 0.40
C THR A 297 -9.20 -10.98 -0.14
N ASP A 298 -8.65 -10.00 0.59
CA ASP A 298 -7.47 -9.25 0.19
C ASP A 298 -6.20 -10.14 0.10
N VAL A 299 -6.07 -11.12 1.00
CA VAL A 299 -4.96 -12.09 0.96
C VAL A 299 -5.07 -13.03 -0.23
N GLU A 300 -6.28 -13.53 -0.53
CA GLU A 300 -6.53 -14.38 -1.69
C GLU A 300 -6.26 -13.65 -3.00
N GLU A 301 -6.74 -12.43 -3.13
CA GLU A 301 -6.51 -11.56 -4.29
C GLU A 301 -5.03 -11.24 -4.49
N ALA A 302 -4.31 -10.95 -3.40
CA ALA A 302 -2.87 -10.72 -3.44
C ALA A 302 -2.10 -11.95 -3.96
N ALA A 303 -2.44 -13.13 -3.48
CA ALA A 303 -1.82 -14.38 -3.92
C ALA A 303 -2.15 -14.68 -5.40
N ALA A 304 -3.41 -14.51 -5.78
CA ALA A 304 -3.85 -14.72 -7.15
C ALA A 304 -3.20 -13.75 -8.15
N CYS A 305 -2.94 -12.50 -7.75
CA CYS A 305 -2.16 -11.56 -8.57
C CYS A 305 -0.73 -12.08 -8.81
N GLY A 306 -0.09 -12.65 -7.79
CA GLY A 306 1.23 -13.28 -7.94
C GLY A 306 1.21 -14.47 -8.89
N GLU A 307 0.23 -15.36 -8.73
CA GLU A 307 0.04 -16.53 -9.61
C GLU A 307 -0.25 -16.10 -11.07
N ALA A 308 -1.13 -15.12 -11.25
CA ALA A 308 -1.48 -14.62 -12.57
C ALA A 308 -0.29 -13.98 -13.30
N ALA A 309 0.61 -13.31 -12.57
CA ALA A 309 1.83 -12.75 -13.13
C ALA A 309 2.72 -13.84 -13.74
N VAL A 310 2.91 -14.95 -13.02
CA VAL A 310 3.71 -16.08 -13.53
C VAL A 310 3.04 -16.73 -14.73
N ARG A 311 1.73 -17.04 -14.65
CA ARG A 311 0.99 -17.59 -15.79
C ARG A 311 1.09 -16.72 -17.03
N ALA A 312 0.95 -15.40 -16.88
CA ALA A 312 1.09 -14.46 -17.99
C ALA A 312 2.49 -14.53 -18.62
N ALA A 313 3.54 -14.51 -17.81
CA ALA A 313 4.92 -14.55 -18.27
C ALA A 313 5.27 -15.87 -18.99
N VAL A 314 4.87 -17.00 -18.44
CA VAL A 314 5.04 -18.34 -19.03
C VAL A 314 4.32 -18.46 -20.38
N HIS A 315 3.18 -17.79 -20.54
CA HIS A 315 2.48 -17.68 -21.83
C HIS A 315 3.02 -16.56 -22.77
N GLY A 316 4.23 -16.06 -22.48
CA GLY A 316 4.95 -15.13 -23.35
C GLY A 316 4.55 -13.65 -23.20
N ARG A 317 3.70 -13.29 -22.23
CA ARG A 317 3.36 -11.88 -21.96
C ARG A 317 4.52 -11.17 -21.27
N SER A 318 4.72 -9.91 -21.61
CA SER A 318 5.74 -9.03 -21.02
C SER A 318 5.33 -7.57 -21.16
N GLY A 319 5.69 -6.71 -20.20
CA GLY A 319 5.35 -5.30 -20.22
C GLY A 319 3.94 -5.01 -19.69
N TYR A 320 3.41 -5.89 -18.86
CA TYR A 320 2.09 -5.76 -18.25
C TYR A 320 2.17 -5.74 -16.73
N MET A 321 1.17 -5.12 -16.10
CA MET A 321 0.81 -5.32 -14.68
C MET A 321 -0.42 -6.22 -14.62
N VAL A 322 -0.45 -7.12 -13.63
CA VAL A 322 -1.69 -7.81 -13.28
C VAL A 322 -2.67 -6.82 -12.68
N LYS A 323 -3.94 -6.92 -13.03
CA LYS A 323 -5.04 -6.14 -12.44
C LYS A 323 -6.13 -7.03 -11.89
N LEU A 324 -6.83 -6.55 -10.88
CA LEU A 324 -8.08 -7.12 -10.40
C LEU A 324 -9.25 -6.56 -11.21
N VAL A 325 -10.18 -7.42 -11.54
CA VAL A 325 -11.41 -7.08 -12.27
C VAL A 325 -12.59 -7.58 -11.47
N ARG A 326 -13.44 -6.68 -11.01
CA ARG A 326 -14.68 -7.01 -10.34
C ARG A 326 -15.72 -7.44 -11.35
N LEU A 327 -16.28 -8.64 -11.13
CA LEU A 327 -17.32 -9.21 -11.98
C LEU A 327 -18.72 -8.98 -11.38
N GLN A 328 -18.82 -8.96 -10.05
CA GLN A 328 -20.10 -8.85 -9.32
C GLN A 328 -19.85 -8.40 -7.87
N ASN A 329 -20.76 -7.60 -7.30
CA ASN A 329 -20.68 -7.15 -5.90
C ASN A 329 -21.35 -8.12 -4.91
N ASN A 330 -22.47 -8.71 -5.26
CA ASN A 330 -23.23 -9.57 -4.35
C ASN A 330 -23.80 -10.80 -5.07
N PRO A 331 -23.28 -12.03 -4.80
CA PRO A 331 -22.06 -12.25 -4.02
C PRO A 331 -20.84 -11.67 -4.71
N TYR A 332 -19.81 -11.27 -3.96
CA TYR A 332 -18.59 -10.72 -4.53
C TYR A 332 -17.86 -11.75 -5.41
N LYS A 333 -17.55 -11.34 -6.63
CA LYS A 333 -16.80 -12.17 -7.59
C LYS A 333 -15.80 -11.29 -8.33
N TRP A 334 -14.61 -11.80 -8.48
CA TRP A 334 -13.50 -11.13 -9.15
C TRP A 334 -12.69 -12.10 -10.02
N THR A 335 -11.84 -11.56 -10.83
CA THR A 335 -10.84 -12.29 -11.62
C THR A 335 -9.61 -11.41 -11.81
N THR A 336 -8.55 -11.97 -12.38
CA THR A 336 -7.36 -11.23 -12.78
C THR A 336 -7.33 -11.04 -14.29
N ASP A 337 -6.74 -9.92 -14.73
CA ASP A 337 -6.47 -9.61 -16.13
C ASP A 337 -5.14 -8.83 -16.21
N LEU A 338 -4.75 -8.37 -17.36
CA LEU A 338 -3.50 -7.65 -17.60
C LEU A 338 -3.77 -6.22 -18.08
N GLN A 339 -2.95 -5.28 -17.61
CA GLN A 339 -2.92 -3.90 -18.05
C GLN A 339 -1.50 -3.55 -18.54
N PRO A 340 -1.31 -2.92 -19.70
CA PRO A 340 -0.01 -2.45 -20.12
C PRO A 340 0.63 -1.53 -19.07
N LEU A 341 1.94 -1.68 -18.82
CA LEU A 341 2.64 -0.89 -17.81
C LEU A 341 2.79 0.59 -18.15
N ASP A 342 2.76 0.95 -19.43
CA ASP A 342 2.81 2.33 -19.90
C ASP A 342 1.57 3.15 -19.48
N ASP A 343 0.42 2.50 -19.34
CA ASP A 343 -0.82 3.15 -18.87
C ASP A 343 -0.85 3.41 -17.36
N ILE A 344 0.05 2.76 -16.59
CA ILE A 344 0.05 2.81 -15.12
C ILE A 344 0.93 3.95 -14.59
N ALA A 345 2.07 4.18 -15.25
CA ALA A 345 3.10 5.06 -14.74
C ALA A 345 2.63 6.51 -14.58
N ASN A 346 2.85 7.07 -13.36
CA ASN A 346 2.59 8.48 -13.03
C ASN A 346 1.11 8.93 -13.09
N VAL A 347 0.17 8.02 -12.98
CA VAL A 347 -1.27 8.30 -12.85
C VAL A 347 -1.73 7.90 -11.45
N GLU A 348 -2.42 8.81 -10.73
CA GLU A 348 -3.02 8.50 -9.44
C GLU A 348 -4.52 8.23 -9.61
N HIS A 349 -5.00 7.18 -8.98
CA HIS A 349 -6.42 6.82 -8.92
C HIS A 349 -7.06 7.46 -7.68
N LEU A 350 -7.84 8.49 -7.90
CA LEU A 350 -8.55 9.23 -6.84
C LEU A 350 -9.98 8.71 -6.64
N ILE A 351 -10.56 8.99 -5.48
CA ILE A 351 -11.97 8.71 -5.22
C ILE A 351 -12.83 9.57 -6.15
N PRO A 352 -13.76 8.98 -6.94
CA PRO A 352 -14.65 9.74 -7.77
C PRO A 352 -15.48 10.75 -6.93
N ARG A 353 -15.57 12.01 -7.38
CA ARG A 353 -16.27 13.06 -6.62
C ARG A 353 -17.74 12.69 -6.34
N ASP A 354 -18.37 11.96 -7.23
CA ASP A 354 -19.76 11.48 -7.08
C ASP A 354 -19.90 10.30 -6.10
N TRP A 355 -18.80 9.83 -5.51
CA TRP A 355 -18.77 8.86 -4.41
C TRP A 355 -18.63 9.54 -3.03
N ILE A 356 -18.49 10.85 -3.01
CA ILE A 356 -18.40 11.67 -1.80
C ILE A 356 -19.70 12.45 -1.65
N SER A 357 -20.19 12.59 -0.42
CA SER A 357 -21.38 13.38 -0.10
C SER A 357 -21.25 14.84 -0.56
N GLU A 358 -22.38 15.53 -0.71
CA GLU A 358 -22.40 16.92 -1.15
C GLU A 358 -21.65 17.85 -0.17
N ASP A 359 -21.79 17.60 1.14
CA ASP A 359 -21.09 18.35 2.19
C ASP A 359 -19.58 18.05 2.27
N GLY A 360 -19.11 17.01 1.58
CA GLY A 360 -17.69 16.63 1.49
C GLY A 360 -17.13 15.88 2.69
N PHE A 361 -17.94 15.53 3.69
CA PHE A 361 -17.48 14.96 4.96
C PHE A 361 -17.59 13.46 5.09
N LEU A 362 -18.29 12.80 4.20
CA LEU A 362 -18.46 11.34 4.22
C LEU A 362 -18.47 10.78 2.79
N PRO A 363 -18.00 9.58 2.55
CA PRO A 363 -18.32 8.86 1.33
C PRO A 363 -19.79 8.46 1.35
N ASN A 364 -20.36 8.23 0.16
CA ASN A 364 -21.77 7.83 0.00
C ASN A 364 -21.90 6.32 -0.23
N GLU A 365 -23.13 5.86 -0.50
CA GLU A 365 -23.47 4.47 -0.67
C GLU A 365 -22.67 3.77 -1.80
N LYS A 366 -22.35 4.47 -2.88
CA LYS A 366 -21.55 3.90 -3.97
C LYS A 366 -20.17 3.45 -3.48
N PHE A 367 -19.55 4.26 -2.60
CA PHE A 367 -18.29 3.90 -1.98
C PHE A 367 -18.45 2.70 -1.04
N ILE A 368 -19.51 2.67 -0.23
CA ILE A 368 -19.77 1.56 0.71
C ILE A 368 -19.97 0.25 -0.05
N GLU A 369 -20.78 0.25 -1.11
CA GLU A 369 -20.98 -0.91 -1.98
C GLU A 369 -19.69 -1.41 -2.62
N TYR A 370 -18.79 -0.50 -2.98
CA TYR A 370 -17.47 -0.84 -3.53
C TYR A 370 -16.54 -1.44 -2.47
N ALA A 371 -16.47 -0.81 -1.30
CA ALA A 371 -15.45 -1.13 -0.30
C ALA A 371 -15.83 -2.32 0.60
N HIS A 372 -17.14 -2.54 0.86
CA HIS A 372 -17.61 -3.54 1.80
C HIS A 372 -17.12 -4.97 1.48
N PRO A 373 -17.19 -5.48 0.24
CA PRO A 373 -16.75 -6.84 -0.06
C PRO A 373 -15.24 -7.05 0.18
N LEU A 374 -14.44 -5.99 0.13
CA LEU A 374 -12.98 -6.07 0.25
C LEU A 374 -12.52 -6.34 1.70
N ILE A 375 -13.40 -6.18 2.68
CA ILE A 375 -13.08 -6.44 4.10
C ILE A 375 -13.59 -7.81 4.58
N GLU A 376 -14.20 -8.59 3.70
CA GLU A 376 -14.82 -9.85 4.08
C GLU A 376 -13.81 -10.97 4.34
N GLY A 377 -14.23 -11.92 5.17
CA GLY A 377 -13.43 -13.07 5.59
C GLY A 377 -12.42 -12.75 6.69
N GLU A 378 -12.11 -13.78 7.48
CA GLU A 378 -11.17 -13.71 8.62
C GLU A 378 -9.92 -14.54 8.32
N LEU A 379 -8.78 -13.88 8.25
CA LEU A 379 -7.49 -14.58 8.14
C LEU A 379 -7.12 -15.17 9.50
N LEU A 380 -7.30 -16.47 9.66
CA LEU A 380 -6.90 -17.17 10.89
C LEU A 380 -5.38 -17.29 10.96
N LEU A 381 -4.77 -16.57 11.90
CA LEU A 381 -3.33 -16.61 12.10
C LEU A 381 -2.94 -17.85 12.94
N PRO A 382 -1.86 -18.57 12.58
CA PRO A 382 -1.25 -19.56 13.45
C PRO A 382 -0.86 -18.91 14.77
N ASP A 383 -1.12 -19.61 15.89
CA ASP A 383 -0.81 -19.15 17.25
C ASP A 383 0.39 -19.91 17.83
N GLU A 384 1.19 -19.20 18.63
CA GLU A 384 2.27 -19.76 19.45
C GLU A 384 2.36 -19.03 20.78
N GLY A 385 1.86 -19.67 21.81
CA GLY A 385 1.89 -19.12 23.17
C GLY A 385 1.01 -17.88 23.39
N GLY A 386 -0.12 -17.79 22.68
CA GLY A 386 -1.07 -16.68 22.76
C GLY A 386 -0.75 -15.51 21.84
N LEU A 387 0.27 -15.61 20.98
CA LEU A 387 0.65 -14.59 20.01
C LEU A 387 0.68 -15.16 18.59
N PRO A 388 0.47 -14.34 17.56
CA PRO A 388 0.58 -14.78 16.18
C PRO A 388 1.96 -15.35 15.87
N LYS A 389 1.99 -16.52 15.25
CA LYS A 389 3.22 -17.15 14.75
C LYS A 389 3.50 -16.72 13.33
N PHE A 390 4.61 -16.02 13.13
CA PHE A 390 5.07 -15.58 11.82
C PHE A 390 6.23 -16.43 11.33
N VAL A 391 6.27 -16.68 10.02
CA VAL A 391 7.37 -17.44 9.43
C VAL A 391 8.58 -16.55 9.19
N VAL A 392 9.75 -17.16 9.28
CA VAL A 392 11.03 -16.56 8.92
C VAL A 392 11.65 -17.42 7.84
N LEU A 393 12.03 -16.81 6.72
CA LEU A 393 12.72 -17.50 5.63
C LEU A 393 14.18 -17.79 6.01
N ALA A 394 14.71 -18.91 5.52
CA ALA A 394 16.10 -19.29 5.71
C ALA A 394 17.06 -18.35 4.97
N LYS A 395 16.61 -17.80 3.83
CA LYS A 395 17.34 -16.83 2.99
C LYS A 395 18.72 -17.34 2.58
N VAL A 396 18.76 -18.54 2.04
CA VAL A 396 20.01 -19.14 1.51
C VAL A 396 20.53 -18.25 0.37
N PRO A 397 21.75 -17.68 0.50
CA PRO A 397 22.26 -16.77 -0.52
C PRO A 397 22.69 -17.49 -1.79
N VAL A 398 22.38 -16.89 -2.93
CA VAL A 398 22.92 -17.31 -4.23
C VAL A 398 24.34 -16.78 -4.38
N GLU A 399 25.26 -17.59 -4.92
CA GLU A 399 26.64 -17.18 -5.16
C GLU A 399 26.70 -16.00 -6.15
N LYS A 400 27.44 -14.95 -5.77
CA LYS A 400 27.66 -13.78 -6.64
C LYS A 400 28.61 -14.12 -7.78
N LYS A 401 28.20 -13.81 -9.00
CA LYS A 401 28.94 -14.05 -10.23
C LYS A 401 29.66 -12.81 -10.76
N LEU A 402 29.38 -11.64 -10.19
CA LEU A 402 29.90 -10.36 -10.65
C LEU A 402 30.72 -9.65 -9.54
N PRO A 403 31.66 -8.77 -9.89
CA PRO A 403 32.33 -7.93 -8.93
C PRO A 403 31.34 -7.07 -8.14
N SER A 404 31.69 -6.75 -6.89
CA SER A 404 30.86 -5.87 -6.07
C SER A 404 30.59 -4.54 -6.76
N ARG A 405 29.37 -4.03 -6.64
CA ARG A 405 29.00 -2.72 -7.18
C ARG A 405 29.89 -1.64 -6.59
N VAL A 406 30.62 -0.91 -7.42
CA VAL A 406 31.38 0.27 -6.98
C VAL A 406 30.35 1.36 -6.64
N ARG A 407 30.22 1.69 -5.37
CA ARG A 407 29.41 2.83 -4.92
C ARG A 407 30.16 4.10 -5.34
N SER A 408 29.66 4.82 -6.32
CA SER A 408 30.15 6.16 -6.64
C SER A 408 29.91 7.03 -5.39
N GLY A 409 30.93 7.74 -4.93
CA GLY A 409 31.10 8.40 -3.64
C GLY A 409 30.08 9.48 -3.21
N GLU A 410 28.82 9.30 -3.48
CA GLU A 410 27.74 9.96 -2.79
C GLU A 410 27.36 9.08 -1.59
N THR A 411 27.56 9.62 -0.41
CA THR A 411 27.14 9.03 0.87
C THR A 411 25.71 8.54 0.76
N ASP A 412 25.54 7.23 0.54
CA ASP A 412 24.26 6.58 0.71
C ASP A 412 23.82 6.75 2.17
N LEU A 413 23.01 7.76 2.44
CA LEU A 413 22.27 7.93 3.67
C LEU A 413 21.22 6.83 3.78
N ILE A 414 21.67 5.58 3.76
CA ILE A 414 20.94 4.48 4.39
C ILE A 414 21.38 4.52 5.86
N ARG A 415 20.94 5.54 6.57
CA ARG A 415 20.95 5.48 8.02
C ARG A 415 19.83 4.54 8.42
N ARG A 416 20.25 3.45 9.05
CA ARG A 416 19.47 2.56 9.87
C ARG A 416 18.52 3.41 10.75
N THR A 417 17.24 3.33 10.47
CA THR A 417 16.16 3.60 11.43
C THR A 417 15.24 2.42 11.43
#